data_95212c75432944b07d106f32bd99c2f7
#
_entry.id   95212c75432944b07d106f32bd99c2f7
#
_cell.length_a   1.000
_cell.length_b   1.000
_cell.length_c   1.000
_cell.angle_alpha   90.00
_cell.angle_beta   90.00
_cell.angle_gamma   90.00
#
_symmetry.space_group_name_H-M   'P 1'
#
loop_
_entity.id
_entity.type
_entity.pdbx_description
1 polymer ?
#
loop_
_entity_poly.entity_id
_entity_poly.type
_entity_poly.pdbx_seq_one_letter_code
_entity_poly.pdbx_strand_id
1 'polypeptide(L)'
;YFDLGLKNRDFTDDKVTVDAAEAIKKYNVGIKCATITPDEQRVKEYTLKKMWRSPNGTIRNIIGGTVFREPIIMKNIPKYVQGWIKPICIGRHAFGDQYRATDFVTHGKGKLTMTFKPENGDESKTWEIYNFNEDGIAMGMYNIDSSIYGFARSCMNRAISKKWPLYLSTKNTILKACLLYTSPSPRDIR
;
A
#
# COMPACT_ATOMS: atom_id res chain seq x y z
N TYR A 1 21.43 -0.59 -13.92
CA TYR A 1 21.63 -1.23 -12.63
C TYR A 1 21.55 -0.20 -11.49
N PHE A 2 20.81 -0.55 -10.43
CA PHE A 2 20.65 0.25 -9.22
C PHE A 2 20.99 -0.62 -8.02
N ASP A 3 21.96 -0.20 -7.22
CA ASP A 3 22.33 -0.91 -5.99
C ASP A 3 21.37 -0.52 -4.87
N LEU A 4 20.45 -1.43 -4.54
CA LEU A 4 19.50 -1.27 -3.44
C LEU A 4 19.97 -1.91 -2.12
N GLY A 5 21.28 -2.16 -1.99
CA GLY A 5 21.89 -2.61 -0.75
C GLY A 5 21.80 -1.54 0.35
N LEU A 6 21.74 -1.98 1.63
CA LEU A 6 21.53 -1.08 2.77
C LEU A 6 22.53 0.07 2.84
N LYS A 7 23.81 -0.21 2.60
CA LYS A 7 24.87 0.80 2.68
C LYS A 7 24.70 1.89 1.62
N ASN A 8 24.39 1.51 0.38
CA ASN A 8 24.18 2.48 -0.69
C ASN A 8 22.88 3.26 -0.53
N ARG A 9 21.84 2.62 -0.04
CA ARG A 9 20.58 3.31 0.30
C ARG A 9 20.78 4.34 1.40
N ASP A 10 21.54 3.98 2.44
CA ASP A 10 21.88 4.90 3.54
C ASP A 10 22.77 6.05 3.07
N PHE A 11 23.73 5.78 2.22
CA PHE A 11 24.60 6.79 1.63
C PHE A 11 23.82 7.81 0.78
N THR A 12 22.86 7.33 -0.01
CA THR A 12 22.05 8.14 -0.92
C THR A 12 20.75 8.67 -0.31
N ASP A 13 20.55 8.52 1.01
CA ASP A 13 19.31 8.85 1.70
C ASP A 13 18.05 8.22 1.03
N ASP A 14 18.21 6.97 0.57
CA ASP A 14 17.22 6.17 -0.16
C ASP A 14 16.82 6.72 -1.55
N LYS A 15 17.52 7.73 -2.06
CA LYS A 15 17.27 8.30 -3.38
C LYS A 15 17.41 7.26 -4.49
N VAL A 16 18.38 6.33 -4.35
CA VAL A 16 18.58 5.24 -5.32
C VAL A 16 17.33 4.37 -5.52
N THR A 17 16.50 4.19 -4.49
CA THR A 17 15.23 3.46 -4.59
C THR A 17 14.21 4.22 -5.44
N VAL A 18 14.16 5.54 -5.29
CA VAL A 18 13.31 6.41 -6.10
C VAL A 18 13.78 6.41 -7.56
N ASP A 19 15.07 6.59 -7.79
CA ASP A 19 15.68 6.58 -9.13
C ASP A 19 15.43 5.24 -9.86
N ALA A 20 15.50 4.12 -9.13
CA ALA A 20 15.17 2.80 -9.67
C ALA A 20 13.70 2.71 -10.09
N ALA A 21 12.78 3.24 -9.29
CA ALA A 21 11.36 3.24 -9.62
C ALA A 21 11.04 4.12 -10.84
N GLU A 22 11.62 5.31 -10.94
CA GLU A 22 11.45 6.20 -12.08
C GLU A 22 12.06 5.59 -13.37
N ALA A 23 13.17 4.89 -13.26
CA ALA A 23 13.72 4.12 -14.38
C ALA A 23 12.76 3.03 -14.87
N ILE A 24 12.10 2.30 -13.96
CA ILE A 24 11.10 1.30 -14.34
C ILE A 24 9.93 1.96 -15.07
N LYS A 25 9.43 3.11 -14.61
CA LYS A 25 8.39 3.88 -15.32
C LYS A 25 8.83 4.31 -16.72
N LYS A 26 10.07 4.76 -16.85
CA LYS A 26 10.63 5.22 -18.12
C LYS A 26 10.79 4.08 -19.13
N TYR A 27 11.28 2.93 -18.68
CA TYR A 27 11.59 1.81 -19.58
C TYR A 27 10.50 0.74 -19.63
N ASN A 28 9.45 0.85 -18.81
CA ASN A 28 8.33 -0.10 -18.70
C ASN A 28 8.74 -1.54 -18.35
N VAL A 29 9.91 -1.72 -17.77
CA VAL A 29 10.43 -3.02 -17.35
C VAL A 29 11.37 -2.84 -16.16
N GLY A 30 11.36 -3.81 -15.25
CA GLY A 30 12.29 -3.85 -14.13
C GLY A 30 12.31 -5.22 -13.47
N ILE A 31 13.49 -5.62 -13.02
CA ILE A 31 13.70 -6.83 -12.22
C ILE A 31 14.33 -6.40 -10.91
N LYS A 32 13.69 -6.75 -9.81
CA LYS A 32 14.19 -6.46 -8.48
C LYS A 32 14.52 -7.75 -7.75
N CYS A 33 15.78 -7.89 -7.35
CA CYS A 33 16.22 -8.95 -6.47
C CYS A 33 15.78 -8.70 -5.01
N ALA A 34 15.99 -9.70 -4.14
CA ALA A 34 15.73 -9.56 -2.72
C ALA A 34 16.55 -8.42 -2.11
N THR A 35 15.96 -7.69 -1.18
CA THR A 35 16.60 -6.61 -0.43
C THR A 35 16.27 -6.76 1.05
N ILE A 36 17.18 -6.26 1.88
CA ILE A 36 16.96 -6.21 3.33
C ILE A 36 16.15 -4.96 3.67
N THR A 37 15.09 -5.13 4.46
CA THR A 37 14.44 -4.03 5.17
C THR A 37 15.00 -4.02 6.59
N PRO A 38 15.66 -2.95 7.04
CA PRO A 38 16.29 -2.92 8.35
C PRO A 38 15.24 -2.86 9.45
N ASP A 39 15.49 -3.60 10.52
CA ASP A 39 14.89 -3.46 11.83
C ASP A 39 15.85 -2.71 12.77
N GLU A 40 15.46 -2.51 14.02
CA GLU A 40 16.28 -1.80 15.01
C GLU A 40 17.66 -2.44 15.23
N GLN A 41 17.74 -3.77 15.19
CA GLN A 41 18.99 -4.51 15.34
C GLN A 41 19.91 -4.23 14.14
N ARG A 42 19.38 -4.25 12.94
CA ARG A 42 20.14 -3.99 11.71
C ARG A 42 20.57 -2.54 11.58
N VAL A 43 19.77 -1.60 12.08
CA VAL A 43 20.20 -0.19 12.14
C VAL A 43 21.50 -0.06 12.95
N LYS A 44 21.61 -0.75 14.08
CA LYS A 44 22.81 -0.78 14.91
C LYS A 44 23.95 -1.54 14.25
N GLU A 45 23.69 -2.73 13.72
CA GLU A 45 24.65 -3.61 13.06
C GLU A 45 25.34 -2.91 11.88
N TYR A 46 24.59 -2.24 11.03
CA TYR A 46 25.09 -1.56 9.83
C TYR A 46 25.39 -0.08 10.04
N THR A 47 25.21 0.43 11.26
CA THR A 47 25.43 1.86 11.61
C THR A 47 24.67 2.79 10.65
N LEU A 48 23.38 2.50 10.42
CA LEU A 48 22.55 3.26 9.51
C LEU A 48 22.08 4.57 10.14
N LYS A 49 21.89 5.60 9.34
CA LYS A 49 21.36 6.92 9.76
C LYS A 49 19.96 6.80 10.35
N LYS A 50 19.14 5.87 9.82
CA LYS A 50 17.78 5.61 10.30
C LYS A 50 17.26 4.25 9.81
N MET A 51 16.12 3.83 10.32
CA MET A 51 15.41 2.64 9.86
C MET A 51 14.69 2.93 8.54
N TRP A 52 15.34 2.59 7.42
CA TRP A 52 14.81 2.82 6.08
C TRP A 52 13.59 1.96 5.80
N ARG A 53 12.59 2.54 5.13
CA ARG A 53 11.38 1.82 4.70
C ARG A 53 11.74 0.72 3.69
N SER A 54 10.82 -0.23 3.51
CA SER A 54 10.99 -1.29 2.50
C SER A 54 11.06 -0.69 1.09
N PRO A 55 12.12 -0.97 0.31
CA PRO A 55 12.21 -0.51 -1.08
C PRO A 55 11.06 -1.09 -1.94
N ASN A 56 10.52 -2.25 -1.58
CA ASN A 56 9.35 -2.80 -2.26
C ASN A 56 8.13 -1.87 -2.17
N GLY A 57 7.89 -1.31 -0.99
CA GLY A 57 6.80 -0.35 -0.77
C GLY A 57 7.02 0.93 -1.57
N THR A 58 8.21 1.52 -1.48
CA THR A 58 8.58 2.75 -2.19
C THR A 58 8.43 2.59 -3.70
N ILE A 59 9.01 1.54 -4.29
CA ILE A 59 8.95 1.28 -5.73
C ILE A 59 7.50 1.07 -6.18
N ARG A 60 6.72 0.24 -5.50
CA ARG A 60 5.31 -0.01 -5.85
C ARG A 60 4.46 1.25 -5.80
N ASN A 61 4.67 2.08 -4.80
CA ASN A 61 3.93 3.33 -4.65
C ASN A 61 4.25 4.36 -5.75
N ILE A 62 5.50 4.39 -6.22
CA ILE A 62 5.92 5.28 -7.31
C ILE A 62 5.41 4.77 -8.65
N ILE A 63 5.54 3.48 -8.92
CA ILE A 63 5.08 2.86 -10.16
C ILE A 63 3.55 2.89 -10.27
N GLY A 64 2.88 2.71 -9.13
CA GLY A 64 1.44 2.49 -9.10
C GLY A 64 1.06 1.09 -9.58
N GLY A 65 -0.25 0.84 -9.72
CA GLY A 65 -0.76 -0.41 -10.29
C GLY A 65 -1.18 -1.44 -9.25
N THR A 66 -1.51 -2.62 -9.77
CA THR A 66 -2.12 -3.70 -9.00
C THR A 66 -1.29 -4.96 -9.08
N VAL A 67 -1.07 -5.60 -7.95
CA VAL A 67 -0.42 -6.91 -7.90
C VAL A 67 -1.48 -8.01 -7.92
N PHE A 68 -1.46 -8.84 -8.94
CA PHE A 68 -2.30 -10.02 -9.03
C PHE A 68 -1.52 -11.26 -8.62
N ARG A 69 -2.04 -11.99 -7.64
CA ARG A 69 -1.49 -13.26 -7.18
C ARG A 69 -2.36 -14.40 -7.68
N GLU A 70 -1.85 -15.13 -8.66
CA GLU A 70 -2.46 -16.36 -9.15
C GLU A 70 -1.92 -17.55 -8.39
N PRO A 71 -2.74 -18.58 -8.14
CA PRO A 71 -2.27 -19.82 -7.53
C PRO A 71 -1.34 -20.57 -8.47
N ILE A 72 -0.24 -21.07 -7.92
CA ILE A 72 0.65 -22.01 -8.60
C ILE A 72 0.22 -23.41 -8.16
N ILE A 73 -0.28 -24.22 -9.11
CA ILE A 73 -0.79 -25.56 -8.83
C ILE A 73 0.25 -26.58 -9.27
N MET A 74 0.68 -27.42 -8.34
CA MET A 74 1.60 -28.52 -8.59
C MET A 74 0.85 -29.83 -8.53
N LYS A 75 1.10 -30.73 -9.48
CA LYS A 75 0.37 -32.02 -9.59
C LYS A 75 0.60 -32.95 -8.40
N ASN A 76 1.79 -32.90 -7.83
CA ASN A 76 2.23 -33.76 -6.73
C ASN A 76 2.00 -33.19 -5.33
N ILE A 77 1.44 -31.98 -5.24
CA ILE A 77 1.12 -31.33 -3.97
C ILE A 77 -0.40 -31.20 -3.85
N PRO A 78 -1.03 -31.82 -2.84
CA PRO A 78 -2.47 -31.71 -2.65
C PRO A 78 -2.87 -30.27 -2.35
N LYS A 79 -4.00 -29.83 -2.88
CA LYS A 79 -4.57 -28.52 -2.59
C LYS A 79 -4.94 -28.44 -1.11
N TYR A 80 -4.76 -27.29 -0.51
CA TYR A 80 -5.14 -27.04 0.89
C TYR A 80 -6.66 -27.25 1.11
N VAL A 81 -7.48 -26.76 0.17
CA VAL A 81 -8.93 -27.04 0.13
C VAL A 81 -9.23 -27.89 -1.09
N GLN A 82 -9.43 -29.18 -0.88
CA GLN A 82 -9.58 -30.15 -1.97
C GLN A 82 -10.78 -29.89 -2.87
N GLY A 83 -11.89 -29.38 -2.32
CA GLY A 83 -13.12 -29.06 -3.08
C GLY A 83 -13.02 -27.84 -3.99
N TRP A 84 -11.94 -27.05 -3.91
CA TRP A 84 -11.76 -25.90 -4.77
C TRP A 84 -11.14 -26.30 -6.11
N ILE A 85 -11.99 -26.38 -7.11
CA ILE A 85 -11.60 -26.83 -8.47
C ILE A 85 -11.24 -25.66 -9.40
N LYS A 86 -11.65 -24.43 -9.06
CA LYS A 86 -11.37 -23.23 -9.87
C LYS A 86 -10.28 -22.39 -9.22
N PRO A 87 -9.42 -21.73 -9.99
CA PRO A 87 -8.41 -20.82 -9.45
C PRO A 87 -9.06 -19.55 -8.89
N ILE A 88 -8.51 -19.04 -7.80
CA ILE A 88 -8.87 -17.75 -7.21
C ILE A 88 -7.65 -16.84 -7.33
N CYS A 89 -7.82 -15.70 -8.01
CA CYS A 89 -6.80 -14.67 -8.13
C CYS A 89 -7.16 -13.49 -7.24
N ILE A 90 -6.22 -13.06 -6.40
CA ILE A 90 -6.40 -11.93 -5.51
C ILE A 90 -5.66 -10.72 -6.07
N GLY A 91 -6.42 -9.66 -6.39
CA GLY A 91 -5.86 -8.36 -6.71
C GLY A 91 -5.51 -7.59 -5.44
N ARG A 92 -4.30 -7.04 -5.37
CA ARG A 92 -3.83 -6.24 -4.25
C ARG A 92 -3.62 -4.79 -4.68
N HIS A 93 -4.34 -3.88 -4.02
CA HIS A 93 -4.07 -2.46 -4.12
C HIS A 93 -2.87 -2.10 -3.24
N ALA A 94 -1.91 -1.38 -3.79
CA ALA A 94 -0.67 -1.00 -3.10
C ALA A 94 -0.50 0.52 -3.12
N PHE A 95 -1.30 1.23 -2.34
CA PHE A 95 -1.24 2.68 -2.24
C PHE A 95 -1.75 3.14 -0.86
N GLY A 96 -1.29 4.28 -0.36
CA GLY A 96 -1.85 5.13 0.69
C GLY A 96 -2.31 4.54 2.03
N ASP A 97 -2.54 3.24 2.08
CA ASP A 97 -2.99 2.49 3.24
C ASP A 97 -1.79 2.11 4.15
N GLN A 98 -1.63 0.86 4.50
CA GLN A 98 -0.53 0.36 5.35
C GLN A 98 0.87 0.77 4.89
N TYR A 99 1.08 1.00 3.58
CA TYR A 99 2.41 1.30 3.02
C TYR A 99 2.84 2.75 3.17
N ARG A 100 1.88 3.65 3.39
CA ARG A 100 2.11 5.09 3.58
C ARG A 100 1.43 5.65 4.83
N ALA A 101 0.90 4.79 5.68
CA ALA A 101 0.35 5.20 6.96
C ALA A 101 1.42 5.96 7.77
N THR A 102 0.97 6.97 8.47
CA THR A 102 1.77 7.64 9.50
C THR A 102 1.28 7.14 10.84
N ASP A 103 2.17 6.54 11.60
CA ASP A 103 1.90 6.06 12.96
C ASP A 103 2.85 6.71 13.96
N PHE A 104 2.38 6.89 15.18
CA PHE A 104 3.17 7.48 16.25
C PHE A 104 2.61 7.07 17.61
N VAL A 105 3.49 7.09 18.61
CA VAL A 105 3.15 6.87 20.02
C VAL A 105 2.71 8.19 20.63
N THR A 106 1.62 8.16 21.39
CA THR A 106 1.15 9.29 22.21
C THR A 106 1.53 9.06 23.66
N HIS A 107 1.93 10.11 24.35
CA HIS A 107 2.31 10.02 25.76
C HIS A 107 1.37 10.86 26.64
N GLY A 108 0.77 10.19 27.62
CA GLY A 108 -0.11 10.80 28.61
C GLY A 108 -1.47 11.22 28.03
N LYS A 109 -2.13 12.08 28.79
CA LYS A 109 -3.46 12.60 28.45
C LYS A 109 -3.37 13.62 27.32
N GLY A 110 -4.25 13.51 26.34
CA GLY A 110 -4.26 14.44 25.22
C GLY A 110 -5.35 14.18 24.20
N LYS A 111 -5.65 15.21 23.40
CA LYS A 111 -6.65 15.16 22.34
C LYS A 111 -5.99 14.92 21.00
N LEU A 112 -6.39 13.85 20.31
CA LEU A 112 -6.01 13.60 18.93
C LEU A 112 -7.03 14.24 18.00
N THR A 113 -6.54 15.07 17.07
CA THR A 113 -7.36 15.70 16.02
C THR A 113 -6.79 15.41 14.65
N MET A 114 -7.66 15.37 13.64
CA MET A 114 -7.29 15.30 12.23
C MET A 114 -7.80 16.56 11.53
N THR A 115 -6.91 17.29 10.88
CA THR A 115 -7.25 18.54 10.19
C THR A 115 -6.96 18.42 8.71
N PHE A 116 -7.95 18.72 7.87
CA PHE A 116 -7.78 18.93 6.44
C PHE A 116 -7.75 20.43 6.16
N LYS A 117 -6.64 20.88 5.58
CA LYS A 117 -6.43 22.27 5.18
C LYS A 117 -6.39 22.38 3.67
N PRO A 118 -7.45 22.90 3.02
CA PRO A 118 -7.46 23.13 1.58
C PRO A 118 -6.41 24.16 1.15
N GLU A 119 -5.77 23.96 0.00
CA GLU A 119 -4.82 24.93 -0.57
C GLU A 119 -5.50 26.11 -1.27
N ASN A 120 -6.77 25.93 -1.68
CA ASN A 120 -7.55 26.96 -2.37
C ASN A 120 -8.06 28.11 -1.48
N GLY A 121 -7.73 28.10 -0.17
CA GLY A 121 -8.13 29.11 0.79
C GLY A 121 -9.48 28.86 1.47
N ASP A 122 -10.17 27.76 1.15
CA ASP A 122 -11.37 27.35 1.86
C ASP A 122 -11.10 27.08 3.35
N GLU A 123 -12.16 27.08 4.14
CA GLU A 123 -12.09 26.84 5.57
C GLU A 123 -11.53 25.45 5.90
N SER A 124 -10.58 25.42 6.85
CA SER A 124 -10.01 24.17 7.34
C SER A 124 -11.05 23.39 8.15
N LYS A 125 -11.11 22.07 7.92
CA LYS A 125 -12.01 21.16 8.66
C LYS A 125 -11.20 20.33 9.63
N THR A 126 -11.61 20.32 10.90
CA THR A 126 -10.96 19.56 11.97
C THR A 126 -11.95 18.59 12.61
N TRP A 127 -11.53 17.37 12.75
CA TRP A 127 -12.27 16.29 13.43
C TRP A 127 -11.53 15.89 14.69
N GLU A 128 -12.24 15.77 15.79
CA GLU A 128 -11.74 15.10 16.98
C GLU A 128 -11.81 13.59 16.76
N ILE A 129 -10.69 12.91 16.91
CA ILE A 129 -10.57 11.47 16.69
C ILE A 129 -10.69 10.72 18.00
N TYR A 130 -9.91 11.17 19.03
CA TYR A 130 -9.90 10.51 20.33
C TYR A 130 -9.31 11.43 21.42
N ASN A 131 -9.76 11.23 22.65
CA ASN A 131 -9.18 11.82 23.85
C ASN A 131 -8.46 10.74 24.66
N PHE A 132 -7.15 10.77 24.64
CA PHE A 132 -6.32 9.84 25.41
C PHE A 132 -6.32 10.22 26.90
N ASN A 133 -6.54 9.23 27.76
CA ASN A 133 -6.40 9.36 29.22
C ASN A 133 -5.08 8.74 29.72
N GLU A 134 -4.35 8.07 28.85
CA GLU A 134 -3.10 7.34 29.11
C GLU A 134 -2.25 7.32 27.85
N ASP A 135 -1.10 6.67 27.88
CA ASP A 135 -0.27 6.44 26.71
C ASP A 135 -1.00 5.59 25.67
N GLY A 136 -0.74 5.85 24.40
CA GLY A 136 -1.40 5.16 23.33
C GLY A 136 -0.67 5.23 22.00
N ILE A 137 -1.33 4.77 20.96
CA ILE A 137 -0.83 4.77 19.58
C ILE A 137 -1.89 5.37 18.67
N ALA A 138 -1.46 6.18 17.71
CA ALA A 138 -2.35 6.72 16.68
C ALA A 138 -1.79 6.42 15.30
N MET A 139 -2.69 6.30 14.31
CA MET A 139 -2.33 6.06 12.91
C MET A 139 -3.28 6.82 11.97
N GLY A 140 -2.70 7.45 10.96
CA GLY A 140 -3.42 8.07 9.85
C GLY A 140 -3.16 7.34 8.54
N MET A 141 -4.24 7.12 7.77
CA MET A 141 -4.19 6.54 6.42
C MET A 141 -4.96 7.42 5.44
N TYR A 142 -4.64 7.32 4.16
CA TYR A 142 -5.33 8.06 3.10
C TYR A 142 -5.40 7.26 1.81
N ASN A 143 -6.28 7.68 0.90
CA ASN A 143 -6.30 7.19 -0.47
C ASN A 143 -6.68 8.34 -1.42
N ILE A 144 -6.50 8.15 -2.72
CA ILE A 144 -6.85 9.12 -3.75
C ILE A 144 -7.63 8.45 -4.88
N ASP A 145 -8.53 9.19 -5.50
CA ASP A 145 -9.43 8.69 -6.54
C ASP A 145 -8.71 8.06 -7.71
N SER A 146 -7.67 8.71 -8.23
CA SER A 146 -6.90 8.19 -9.36
C SER A 146 -6.30 6.81 -9.10
N SER A 147 -5.85 6.55 -7.85
CA SER A 147 -5.34 5.24 -7.44
C SER A 147 -6.46 4.20 -7.34
N ILE A 148 -7.62 4.59 -6.83
CA ILE A 148 -8.81 3.72 -6.72
C ILE A 148 -9.32 3.33 -8.11
N TYR A 149 -9.47 4.30 -9.02
CA TYR A 149 -9.87 4.04 -10.40
C TYR A 149 -8.86 3.18 -11.15
N GLY A 150 -7.56 3.42 -10.95
CA GLY A 150 -6.49 2.61 -11.52
C GLY A 150 -6.57 1.14 -11.07
N PHE A 151 -6.80 0.92 -9.78
CA PHE A 151 -7.00 -0.42 -9.22
C PHE A 151 -8.24 -1.11 -9.79
N ALA A 152 -9.38 -0.43 -9.82
CA ALA A 152 -10.63 -0.96 -10.36
C ALA A 152 -10.47 -1.34 -11.84
N ARG A 153 -9.91 -0.45 -12.66
CA ARG A 153 -9.65 -0.69 -14.09
C ARG A 153 -8.72 -1.90 -14.29
N SER A 154 -7.67 -2.01 -13.49
CA SER A 154 -6.74 -3.14 -13.56
C SER A 154 -7.44 -4.47 -13.24
N CYS A 155 -8.29 -4.49 -12.21
CA CYS A 155 -9.05 -5.68 -11.84
C CYS A 155 -10.07 -6.09 -12.92
N MET A 156 -10.79 -5.12 -13.49
CA MET A 156 -11.74 -5.37 -14.58
C MET A 156 -11.02 -5.90 -15.84
N ASN A 157 -9.93 -5.27 -16.25
CA ASN A 157 -9.14 -5.71 -17.40
C ASN A 157 -8.59 -7.12 -17.19
N ARG A 158 -8.14 -7.43 -15.96
CA ARG A 158 -7.67 -8.77 -15.63
C ARG A 158 -8.77 -9.81 -15.74
N ALA A 159 -9.95 -9.52 -15.19
CA ALA A 159 -11.11 -10.40 -15.28
C ALA A 159 -11.52 -10.65 -16.73
N ILE A 160 -11.57 -9.62 -17.56
CA ILE A 160 -11.89 -9.72 -19.00
C ILE A 160 -10.84 -10.59 -19.71
N SER A 161 -9.55 -10.30 -19.50
CA SER A 161 -8.47 -11.05 -20.16
C SER A 161 -8.45 -12.54 -19.82
N LYS A 162 -8.86 -12.88 -18.61
CA LYS A 162 -8.97 -14.27 -18.14
C LYS A 162 -10.34 -14.90 -18.42
N LYS A 163 -11.33 -14.10 -18.80
CA LYS A 163 -12.74 -14.52 -18.90
C LYS A 163 -13.25 -15.11 -17.57
N TRP A 164 -12.85 -14.50 -16.48
CA TRP A 164 -13.26 -14.90 -15.13
C TRP A 164 -14.24 -13.91 -14.53
N PRO A 165 -15.15 -14.35 -13.66
CA PRO A 165 -15.99 -13.44 -12.91
C PRO A 165 -15.14 -12.57 -11.96
N LEU A 166 -15.54 -11.31 -11.79
CA LEU A 166 -14.93 -10.40 -10.82
C LEU A 166 -15.88 -10.23 -9.64
N TYR A 167 -15.34 -10.45 -8.45
CA TYR A 167 -16.06 -10.22 -7.19
C TYR A 167 -15.40 -9.06 -6.46
N LEU A 168 -16.19 -8.08 -6.09
CA LEU A 168 -15.81 -6.98 -5.24
C LEU A 168 -16.47 -7.14 -3.88
N SER A 169 -15.69 -7.11 -2.82
CA SER A 169 -16.20 -7.20 -1.46
C SER A 169 -15.63 -6.10 -0.59
N THR A 170 -16.50 -5.43 0.15
CA THR A 170 -16.14 -4.43 1.15
C THR A 170 -16.74 -4.78 2.48
N LYS A 171 -16.03 -4.52 3.55
CA LYS A 171 -16.58 -4.63 4.91
C LYS A 171 -17.28 -3.31 5.28
N ASN A 172 -18.49 -3.11 4.79
CA ASN A 172 -19.25 -1.87 4.97
C ASN A 172 -19.99 -1.81 6.32
N THR A 173 -19.35 -2.19 7.42
CA THR A 173 -19.98 -2.15 8.74
C THR A 173 -19.56 -0.94 9.57
N ILE A 174 -18.30 -0.57 9.57
CA ILE A 174 -17.71 0.47 10.43
C ILE A 174 -17.12 1.60 9.61
N LEU A 175 -16.25 1.28 8.64
CA LEU A 175 -15.52 2.27 7.83
C LEU A 175 -16.29 2.60 6.54
N LYS A 176 -17.50 3.14 6.67
CA LYS A 176 -18.41 3.38 5.53
C LYS A 176 -17.81 4.33 4.49
N ALA A 177 -17.36 5.51 4.88
CA ALA A 177 -16.80 6.48 3.95
C ALA A 177 -15.54 5.95 3.27
N CYS A 178 -14.60 5.41 4.02
CA CYS A 178 -13.34 4.89 3.50
C CYS A 178 -13.55 3.71 2.54
N LEU A 179 -14.39 2.74 2.90
CA LEU A 179 -14.61 1.54 2.09
C LEU A 179 -15.54 1.76 0.90
N LEU A 180 -16.56 2.62 1.02
CA LEU A 180 -17.42 2.98 -0.11
C LEU A 180 -16.65 3.83 -1.13
N TYR A 181 -15.78 4.70 -0.69
CA TYR A 181 -14.97 5.55 -1.55
C TYR A 181 -13.86 4.77 -2.29
N THR A 182 -13.35 3.72 -1.66
CA THR A 182 -12.33 2.86 -2.27
C THR A 182 -12.90 1.75 -3.16
N SER A 183 -14.21 1.61 -3.22
CA SER A 183 -14.90 0.61 -4.03
C SER A 183 -15.85 1.30 -4.98
N PRO A 184 -15.53 1.37 -6.29
CA PRO A 184 -16.49 1.85 -7.27
C PRO A 184 -17.75 0.97 -7.20
N SER A 185 -18.84 1.54 -6.73
CA SER A 185 -20.14 0.88 -6.76
C SER A 185 -20.55 0.64 -8.21
N PRO A 186 -21.18 -0.49 -8.55
CA PRO A 186 -21.78 -0.68 -9.87
C PRO A 186 -22.78 0.41 -10.26
N ARG A 187 -23.24 1.23 -9.29
CA ARG A 187 -24.11 2.39 -9.52
C ARG A 187 -23.37 3.61 -10.03
N ASP A 188 -22.05 3.68 -9.80
CA ASP A 188 -21.21 4.82 -10.21
C ASP A 188 -20.53 4.62 -11.58
N ILE A 189 -20.82 3.50 -12.24
CA ILE A 189 -20.31 3.11 -13.57
C ILE A 189 -21.45 3.28 -14.63
N ARG A 190 -22.25 4.32 -14.49
CA ARG A 190 -23.21 4.70 -15.54
C ARG A 190 -22.68 5.81 -16.41
#